data_5c64c7ba789bff648d21616619256a1e
#
_entry.id   5c64c7ba789bff648d21616619256a1e
#
_cell.length_a   1.000
_cell.length_b   1.000
_cell.length_c   1.000
_cell.angle_alpha   90.00
_cell.angle_beta   90.00
_cell.angle_gamma   90.00
#
_symmetry.space_group_name_H-M   'P 1'
#
loop_
_entity.id
_entity.type
_entity.pdbx_description
1 polymer ?
#
loop_
_entity_poly.entity_id
_entity_poly.type
_entity_poly.pdbx_seq_one_letter_code
_entity_poly.pdbx_strand_id
1 'polypeptide(L)'
;MEYAIQLKNVTKTFGKVVANKNVNLDVKKGEILSLLGENGSGKTTLMNMISGIYFPDSGEILIDGKEVVIRSPKDAFSYKIGMIHQHFKLVDVFTAAENIVLGLKDEKGFAMKEYTKKIKQISELYGFDIDPDKKIYEMSVSEKQTVEIVKALFRGADILILDEPTAVLTPQETKKLFKVLRRMRDDGKAVIIITHKLHEVLSLSDKVAVLRKGEYIGTVNTAETNENQLTEMMVGKKISLNITRSEPENSVDRLVV
;
A
#
# COMPACT_ATOMS: atom_id res chain seq x y z
N MET A 1 6.52 -3.18 22.49
CA MET A 1 5.79 -3.11 21.20
C MET A 1 6.72 -3.64 20.13
N GLU A 2 6.25 -4.57 19.31
CA GLU A 2 7.10 -5.26 18.34
C GLU A 2 6.95 -4.61 16.96
N TYR A 3 8.07 -4.26 16.32
CA TYR A 3 8.08 -3.72 14.96
C TYR A 3 7.99 -4.88 13.95
N ALA A 4 7.11 -4.74 12.96
CA ALA A 4 7.03 -5.67 11.83
C ALA A 4 8.17 -5.41 10.85
N ILE A 5 8.42 -4.13 10.53
CA ILE A 5 9.51 -3.71 9.65
C ILE A 5 10.10 -2.38 10.13
N GLN A 6 11.41 -2.25 9.99
CA GLN A 6 12.15 -1.02 10.24
C GLN A 6 13.15 -0.76 9.12
N LEU A 7 13.22 0.47 8.67
CA LEU A 7 14.22 0.95 7.72
C LEU A 7 15.16 1.90 8.45
N LYS A 8 16.46 1.70 8.32
CA LYS A 8 17.49 2.54 8.95
C LYS A 8 18.42 3.11 7.89
N ASN A 9 18.38 4.42 7.71
CA ASN A 9 19.23 5.18 6.79
C ASN A 9 19.22 4.64 5.35
N VAL A 10 18.07 4.13 4.89
CA VAL A 10 17.94 3.51 3.58
C VAL A 10 18.06 4.55 2.48
N THR A 11 19.00 4.32 1.55
CA THR A 11 19.28 5.22 0.43
C THR A 11 19.21 4.46 -0.88
N LYS A 12 18.64 5.12 -1.93
CA LYS A 12 18.60 4.62 -3.30
C LYS A 12 18.83 5.73 -4.30
N THR A 13 19.74 5.48 -5.22
CA THR A 13 20.10 6.38 -6.32
C THR A 13 19.91 5.70 -7.67
N PHE A 14 19.58 6.48 -8.68
CA PHE A 14 19.52 6.08 -10.08
C PHE A 14 20.32 7.08 -10.90
N GLY A 15 21.57 6.76 -11.19
CA GLY A 15 22.51 7.68 -11.82
C GLY A 15 22.70 8.94 -10.98
N LYS A 16 22.26 10.11 -11.48
CA LYS A 16 22.35 11.39 -10.75
C LYS A 16 21.14 11.68 -9.86
N VAL A 17 20.10 10.86 -9.91
CA VAL A 17 18.86 11.09 -9.15
C VAL A 17 18.91 10.31 -7.85
N VAL A 18 18.84 11.01 -6.72
CA VAL A 18 18.68 10.40 -5.39
C VAL A 18 17.19 10.23 -5.15
N ALA A 19 16.69 9.01 -5.31
CA ALA A 19 15.26 8.71 -5.16
C ALA A 19 14.84 8.61 -3.69
N ASN A 20 15.73 8.05 -2.84
CA ASN A 20 15.56 8.02 -1.38
C ASN A 20 16.92 8.32 -0.73
N LYS A 21 16.93 9.12 0.34
CA LYS A 21 18.13 9.55 1.05
C LYS A 21 17.96 9.38 2.55
N ASN A 22 18.73 8.47 3.13
CA ASN A 22 18.77 8.20 4.57
C ASN A 22 17.38 8.06 5.20
N VAL A 23 16.49 7.31 4.54
CA VAL A 23 15.11 7.14 5.02
C VAL A 23 15.08 6.23 6.23
N ASN A 24 14.44 6.70 7.30
CA ASN A 24 14.16 5.95 8.51
C ASN A 24 12.64 5.79 8.65
N LEU A 25 12.15 4.56 8.73
CA LEU A 25 10.73 4.27 8.81
C LEU A 25 10.48 3.04 9.68
N ASP A 26 9.59 3.16 10.64
CA ASP A 26 9.20 2.07 11.52
C ASP A 26 7.70 1.78 11.35
N VAL A 27 7.35 0.50 11.20
CA VAL A 27 5.95 0.03 11.15
C VAL A 27 5.78 -1.08 12.18
N LYS A 28 4.76 -0.95 13.04
CA LYS A 28 4.47 -1.94 14.08
C LYS A 28 3.56 -3.05 13.58
N LYS A 29 3.58 -4.18 14.27
CA LYS A 29 2.54 -5.21 14.10
C LYS A 29 1.18 -4.64 14.53
N GLY A 30 0.13 -4.96 13.77
CA GLY A 30 -1.20 -4.42 14.03
C GLY A 30 -1.29 -2.90 13.84
N GLU A 31 -0.58 -2.35 12.87
CA GLU A 31 -0.58 -0.92 12.53
C GLU A 31 -0.89 -0.71 11.05
N ILE A 32 -1.72 0.27 10.74
CA ILE A 32 -1.89 0.80 9.39
C ILE A 32 -1.09 2.10 9.30
N LEU A 33 -0.03 2.07 8.50
CA LEU A 33 0.79 3.24 8.20
C LEU A 33 0.48 3.74 6.79
N SER A 34 0.11 5.01 6.63
CA SER A 34 0.10 5.65 5.32
C SER A 34 1.44 6.30 5.02
N LEU A 35 1.98 6.04 3.83
CA LEU A 35 3.13 6.71 3.26
C LEU A 35 2.67 7.80 2.30
N LEU A 36 2.79 9.04 2.72
CA LEU A 36 2.28 10.23 2.05
C LEU A 36 3.41 11.01 1.39
N GLY A 37 3.12 11.70 0.30
CA GLY A 37 4.07 12.58 -0.41
C GLY A 37 3.61 12.87 -1.83
N GLU A 38 4.17 13.91 -2.45
CA GLU A 38 3.88 14.26 -3.84
C GLU A 38 4.36 13.16 -4.82
N ASN A 39 3.88 13.24 -6.06
CA ASN A 39 4.39 12.35 -7.11
C ASN A 39 5.90 12.60 -7.31
N GLY A 40 6.67 11.52 -7.42
CA GLY A 40 8.13 11.59 -7.50
C GLY A 40 8.85 11.81 -6.15
N SER A 41 8.15 11.78 -5.01
CA SER A 41 8.79 11.92 -3.69
C SER A 41 9.56 10.68 -3.20
N GLY A 42 9.57 9.58 -3.98
CA GLY A 42 10.32 8.36 -3.65
C GLY A 42 9.50 7.24 -2.99
N LYS A 43 8.18 7.39 -2.78
CA LYS A 43 7.33 6.39 -2.10
C LYS A 43 7.38 5.00 -2.74
N THR A 44 7.08 4.93 -4.04
CA THR A 44 7.09 3.66 -4.78
C THR A 44 8.50 3.06 -4.84
N THR A 45 9.54 3.89 -4.94
CA THR A 45 10.94 3.41 -4.90
C THR A 45 11.25 2.77 -3.55
N LEU A 46 10.86 3.41 -2.45
CA LEU A 46 11.06 2.89 -1.09
C LEU A 46 10.35 1.53 -0.91
N MET A 47 9.10 1.44 -1.35
CA MET A 47 8.34 0.19 -1.26
C MET A 47 8.88 -0.91 -2.20
N ASN A 48 9.39 -0.53 -3.36
CA ASN A 48 10.06 -1.47 -4.27
C ASN A 48 11.37 -2.03 -3.68
N MET A 49 12.05 -1.32 -2.80
CA MET A 49 13.18 -1.88 -2.05
C MET A 49 12.72 -2.92 -1.03
N ILE A 50 11.65 -2.65 -0.30
CA ILE A 50 11.08 -3.60 0.67
C ILE A 50 10.52 -4.85 -0.02
N SER A 51 9.95 -4.70 -1.22
CA SER A 51 9.40 -5.82 -2.00
C SER A 51 10.44 -6.57 -2.84
N GLY A 52 11.73 -6.16 -2.77
CA GLY A 52 12.82 -6.84 -3.47
C GLY A 52 12.90 -6.58 -4.97
N ILE A 53 12.22 -5.54 -5.48
CA ILE A 53 12.34 -5.10 -6.89
C ILE A 53 13.62 -4.28 -7.08
N TYR A 54 13.95 -3.43 -6.08
CA TYR A 54 15.20 -2.70 -6.05
C TYR A 54 16.02 -3.11 -4.83
N PHE A 55 17.35 -3.05 -4.95
CA PHE A 55 18.24 -3.21 -3.82
C PHE A 55 18.69 -1.83 -3.31
N PRO A 56 18.67 -1.55 -2.01
CA PRO A 56 19.18 -0.29 -1.47
C PRO A 56 20.70 -0.16 -1.71
N ASP A 57 21.18 1.06 -1.95
CA ASP A 57 22.58 1.34 -2.11
C ASP A 57 23.31 1.42 -0.75
N SER A 58 22.56 1.82 0.30
CA SER A 58 23.03 1.82 1.69
C SER A 58 21.85 1.78 2.67
N GLY A 59 22.15 1.53 3.94
CA GLY A 59 21.17 1.39 5.01
C GLY A 59 20.76 -0.05 5.26
N GLU A 60 19.88 -0.26 6.23
CA GLU A 60 19.48 -1.57 6.73
C GLU A 60 17.96 -1.71 6.70
N ILE A 61 17.49 -2.92 6.43
CA ILE A 61 16.08 -3.33 6.56
C ILE A 61 16.03 -4.39 7.65
N LEU A 62 15.18 -4.18 8.66
CA LEU A 62 14.95 -5.14 9.72
C LEU A 62 13.51 -5.64 9.68
N ILE A 63 13.33 -6.95 9.81
CA ILE A 63 12.03 -7.62 9.96
C ILE A 63 12.04 -8.32 11.32
N ASP A 64 11.02 -8.06 12.13
CA ASP A 64 10.95 -8.57 13.50
C ASP A 64 12.23 -8.29 14.32
N GLY A 65 12.83 -7.09 14.09
CA GLY A 65 14.05 -6.65 14.76
C GLY A 65 15.35 -7.31 14.28
N LYS A 66 15.30 -8.16 13.27
CA LYS A 66 16.48 -8.80 12.67
C LYS A 66 16.80 -8.18 11.32
N GLU A 67 18.06 -7.85 11.11
CA GLU A 67 18.54 -7.37 9.82
C GLU A 67 18.35 -8.44 8.73
N VAL A 68 17.81 -8.04 7.59
CA VAL A 68 17.53 -8.93 6.46
C VAL A 68 18.04 -8.33 5.16
N VAL A 69 18.38 -9.20 4.22
CA VAL A 69 18.79 -8.82 2.86
C VAL A 69 17.70 -9.28 1.88
N ILE A 70 17.03 -8.34 1.25
CA ILE A 70 15.96 -8.59 0.29
C ILE A 70 16.47 -8.26 -1.11
N ARG A 71 16.84 -9.29 -1.89
CA ARG A 71 17.40 -9.13 -3.24
C ARG A 71 16.40 -9.43 -4.35
N SER A 72 15.28 -10.03 -4.00
CA SER A 72 14.25 -10.45 -4.96
C SER A 72 12.87 -10.46 -4.32
N PRO A 73 11.80 -10.40 -5.12
CA PRO A 73 10.43 -10.60 -4.61
C PRO A 73 10.25 -11.95 -3.89
N LYS A 74 11.03 -12.97 -4.26
CA LYS A 74 11.02 -14.26 -3.58
C LYS A 74 11.54 -14.14 -2.15
N ASP A 75 12.60 -13.35 -1.93
CA ASP A 75 13.11 -13.10 -0.58
C ASP A 75 12.08 -12.32 0.24
N ALA A 76 11.44 -11.29 -0.33
CA ALA A 76 10.37 -10.54 0.33
C ALA A 76 9.23 -11.48 0.78
N PHE A 77 8.81 -12.42 -0.07
CA PHE A 77 7.82 -13.43 0.31
C PHE A 77 8.30 -14.35 1.44
N SER A 78 9.58 -14.74 1.48
CA SER A 78 10.12 -15.56 2.58
C SER A 78 10.08 -14.83 3.92
N TYR A 79 10.13 -13.49 3.90
CA TYR A 79 9.92 -12.62 5.05
C TYR A 79 8.46 -12.19 5.23
N LYS A 80 7.52 -12.88 4.54
CA LYS A 80 6.07 -12.65 4.63
C LYS A 80 5.64 -11.23 4.24
N ILE A 81 6.34 -10.61 3.30
CA ILE A 81 6.00 -9.31 2.71
C ILE A 81 5.23 -9.55 1.42
N GLY A 82 4.02 -9.01 1.32
CA GLY A 82 3.20 -8.98 0.12
C GLY A 82 3.03 -7.56 -0.38
N MET A 83 3.23 -7.32 -1.69
CA MET A 83 2.98 -6.02 -2.32
C MET A 83 1.90 -6.15 -3.39
N ILE A 84 0.89 -5.31 -3.28
CA ILE A 84 -0.18 -5.13 -4.25
C ILE A 84 0.13 -3.84 -5.01
N HIS A 85 0.44 -4.00 -6.30
CA HIS A 85 0.80 -2.89 -7.18
C HIS A 85 -0.43 -2.16 -7.70
N GLN A 86 -0.26 -0.91 -8.12
CA GLN A 86 -1.29 -0.11 -8.77
C GLN A 86 -1.84 -0.79 -10.04
N HIS A 87 -1.00 -1.53 -10.77
CA HIS A 87 -1.39 -2.36 -11.91
C HIS A 87 -1.33 -3.83 -11.52
N PHE A 88 -2.46 -4.52 -11.61
CA PHE A 88 -2.60 -5.91 -11.19
C PHE A 88 -1.67 -6.85 -11.96
N LYS A 89 -1.08 -7.79 -11.23
CA LYS A 89 -0.19 -8.84 -11.77
C LYS A 89 -0.97 -10.16 -11.91
N LEU A 90 -2.13 -10.11 -12.54
CA LEU A 90 -3.03 -11.24 -12.75
C LEU A 90 -3.01 -11.69 -14.21
N VAL A 91 -3.21 -12.99 -14.42
CA VAL A 91 -3.36 -13.60 -15.75
C VAL A 91 -4.85 -13.62 -16.09
N ASP A 92 -5.26 -12.84 -17.08
CA ASP A 92 -6.68 -12.60 -17.38
C ASP A 92 -7.47 -13.87 -17.73
N VAL A 93 -6.86 -14.83 -18.43
CA VAL A 93 -7.52 -16.08 -18.86
C VAL A 93 -7.64 -17.11 -17.75
N PHE A 94 -7.02 -16.90 -16.60
CA PHE A 94 -7.09 -17.77 -15.44
C PHE A 94 -8.26 -17.38 -14.52
N THR A 95 -8.70 -18.33 -13.68
CA THR A 95 -9.64 -18.02 -12.60
C THR A 95 -8.93 -17.32 -11.44
N ALA A 96 -9.72 -16.80 -10.49
CA ALA A 96 -9.17 -16.26 -9.25
C ALA A 96 -8.32 -17.30 -8.51
N ALA A 97 -8.83 -18.52 -8.35
CA ALA A 97 -8.11 -19.60 -7.68
C ALA A 97 -6.80 -19.95 -8.40
N GLU A 98 -6.83 -20.10 -9.72
CA GLU A 98 -5.62 -20.36 -10.52
C GLU A 98 -4.56 -19.23 -10.34
N ASN A 99 -4.97 -17.96 -10.33
CA ASN A 99 -4.06 -16.85 -10.09
C ASN A 99 -3.48 -16.81 -8.67
N ILE A 100 -4.27 -17.16 -7.66
CA ILE A 100 -3.82 -17.16 -6.25
C ILE A 100 -2.75 -18.23 -6.05
N VAL A 101 -2.92 -19.43 -6.64
CA VAL A 101 -1.99 -20.55 -6.47
C VAL A 101 -0.84 -20.55 -7.47
N LEU A 102 -0.89 -19.71 -8.51
CA LEU A 102 0.11 -19.64 -9.56
C LEU A 102 1.52 -19.46 -9.00
N GLY A 103 2.44 -20.37 -9.34
CA GLY A 103 3.84 -20.33 -8.91
C GLY A 103 4.10 -20.82 -7.48
N LEU A 104 3.10 -21.40 -6.80
CA LEU A 104 3.37 -22.17 -5.60
C LEU A 104 4.05 -23.48 -5.99
N LYS A 105 5.08 -23.85 -5.22
CA LYS A 105 5.63 -25.21 -5.31
C LYS A 105 4.65 -26.15 -4.62
N ASP A 106 4.00 -26.97 -5.40
CA ASP A 106 3.08 -28.00 -4.87
C ASP A 106 3.90 -29.21 -4.37
N GLU A 107 4.50 -29.06 -3.20
CA GLU A 107 5.27 -30.14 -2.57
C GLU A 107 4.37 -31.26 -2.03
N LYS A 108 3.05 -31.04 -1.94
CA LYS A 108 2.09 -31.96 -1.33
C LYS A 108 1.03 -32.50 -2.30
N GLY A 109 1.03 -32.07 -3.58
CA GLY A 109 0.04 -32.53 -4.57
C GLY A 109 -1.40 -32.18 -4.20
N PHE A 110 -1.65 -31.01 -3.63
CA PHE A 110 -3.00 -30.58 -3.26
C PHE A 110 -3.90 -30.46 -4.48
N ALA A 111 -5.04 -31.13 -4.43
CA ALA A 111 -6.08 -30.93 -5.44
C ALA A 111 -6.59 -29.46 -5.39
N MET A 112 -6.93 -28.86 -6.54
CA MET A 112 -7.48 -27.51 -6.62
C MET A 112 -8.62 -27.25 -5.62
N LYS A 113 -9.40 -28.27 -5.29
CA LYS A 113 -10.47 -28.22 -4.26
C LYS A 113 -9.98 -27.78 -2.87
N GLU A 114 -8.79 -28.21 -2.45
CA GLU A 114 -8.23 -27.83 -1.15
C GLU A 114 -7.77 -26.36 -1.15
N TYR A 115 -7.17 -25.91 -2.26
CA TYR A 115 -6.82 -24.52 -2.44
C TYR A 115 -8.06 -23.62 -2.43
N THR A 116 -9.12 -23.99 -3.16
CA THR A 116 -10.39 -23.28 -3.18
C THR A 116 -11.00 -23.18 -1.77
N LYS A 117 -10.95 -24.27 -0.99
CA LYS A 117 -11.42 -24.27 0.41
C LYS A 117 -10.64 -23.27 1.26
N LYS A 118 -9.31 -23.24 1.16
CA LYS A 118 -8.45 -22.29 1.89
C LYS A 118 -8.70 -20.85 1.45
N ILE A 119 -8.91 -20.60 0.15
CA ILE A 119 -9.27 -19.27 -0.38
C ILE A 119 -10.57 -18.79 0.24
N LYS A 120 -11.61 -19.65 0.29
CA LYS A 120 -12.90 -19.32 0.93
C LYS A 120 -12.73 -19.02 2.42
N GLN A 121 -11.95 -19.80 3.15
CA GLN A 121 -11.68 -19.53 4.57
C GLN A 121 -11.02 -18.16 4.81
N ILE A 122 -10.02 -17.79 4.00
CA ILE A 122 -9.38 -16.46 4.07
C ILE A 122 -10.39 -15.38 3.74
N SER A 123 -11.22 -15.58 2.73
CA SER A 123 -12.24 -14.63 2.30
C SER A 123 -13.29 -14.39 3.38
N GLU A 124 -13.77 -15.43 4.03
CA GLU A 124 -14.70 -15.36 5.15
C GLU A 124 -14.08 -14.63 6.37
N LEU A 125 -12.84 -14.97 6.72
CA LEU A 125 -12.11 -14.39 7.85
C LEU A 125 -12.03 -12.85 7.73
N TYR A 126 -11.65 -12.35 6.56
CA TYR A 126 -11.49 -10.90 6.35
C TYR A 126 -12.72 -10.22 5.76
N GLY A 127 -13.71 -11.00 5.30
CA GLY A 127 -14.96 -10.49 4.72
C GLY A 127 -14.81 -10.03 3.29
N PHE A 128 -13.99 -10.74 2.52
CA PHE A 128 -13.94 -10.59 1.07
C PHE A 128 -15.12 -11.32 0.42
N ASP A 129 -15.58 -10.75 -0.68
CA ASP A 129 -16.52 -11.41 -1.60
C ASP A 129 -15.73 -11.81 -2.86
N ILE A 130 -15.40 -13.09 -2.96
CA ILE A 130 -14.62 -13.64 -4.08
C ILE A 130 -15.24 -14.94 -4.57
N ASP A 131 -15.46 -15.02 -5.87
CA ASP A 131 -15.76 -16.29 -6.56
C ASP A 131 -14.44 -16.88 -7.08
N PRO A 132 -13.96 -17.99 -6.50
CA PRO A 132 -12.70 -18.62 -6.88
C PRO A 132 -12.68 -19.11 -8.33
N ASP A 133 -13.83 -19.45 -8.90
CA ASP A 133 -13.96 -20.05 -10.23
C ASP A 133 -14.18 -19.00 -11.33
N LYS A 134 -14.46 -17.74 -10.97
CA LYS A 134 -14.64 -16.64 -11.91
C LYS A 134 -13.32 -16.29 -12.61
N LYS A 135 -13.37 -16.07 -13.93
CA LYS A 135 -12.22 -15.66 -14.74
C LYS A 135 -11.88 -14.20 -14.49
N ILE A 136 -10.58 -13.86 -14.48
CA ILE A 136 -10.11 -12.51 -14.18
C ILE A 136 -10.63 -11.47 -15.19
N TYR A 137 -10.74 -11.82 -16.49
CA TYR A 137 -11.28 -10.89 -17.50
C TYR A 137 -12.75 -10.52 -17.28
N GLU A 138 -13.52 -11.32 -16.53
CA GLU A 138 -14.91 -11.06 -16.16
C GLU A 138 -15.04 -10.20 -14.88
N MET A 139 -13.94 -9.96 -14.18
CA MET A 139 -13.93 -9.29 -12.90
C MET A 139 -13.85 -7.77 -13.03
N SER A 140 -14.58 -7.07 -12.16
CA SER A 140 -14.39 -5.65 -11.92
C SER A 140 -13.00 -5.36 -11.34
N VAL A 141 -12.61 -4.09 -11.35
CA VAL A 141 -11.34 -3.64 -10.77
C VAL A 141 -11.25 -3.98 -9.27
N SER A 142 -12.34 -3.79 -8.54
CA SER A 142 -12.44 -4.10 -7.12
C SER A 142 -12.28 -5.60 -6.83
N GLU A 143 -12.87 -6.46 -7.67
CA GLU A 143 -12.70 -7.91 -7.57
C GLU A 143 -11.26 -8.33 -7.86
N LYS A 144 -10.62 -7.79 -8.91
CA LYS A 144 -9.21 -8.03 -9.24
C LYS A 144 -8.29 -7.64 -8.07
N GLN A 145 -8.55 -6.50 -7.45
CA GLN A 145 -7.81 -6.08 -6.27
C GLN A 145 -7.99 -7.06 -5.10
N THR A 146 -9.21 -7.55 -4.89
CA THR A 146 -9.49 -8.58 -3.88
C THR A 146 -8.69 -9.84 -4.15
N VAL A 147 -8.60 -10.31 -5.39
CA VAL A 147 -7.77 -11.47 -5.77
C VAL A 147 -6.30 -11.25 -5.40
N GLU A 148 -5.72 -10.08 -5.69
CA GLU A 148 -4.33 -9.77 -5.34
C GLU A 148 -4.09 -9.78 -3.82
N ILE A 149 -5.01 -9.20 -3.04
CA ILE A 149 -4.90 -9.20 -1.57
C ILE A 149 -5.01 -10.63 -1.03
N VAL A 150 -6.03 -11.40 -1.49
CA VAL A 150 -6.21 -12.79 -1.07
C VAL A 150 -5.00 -13.65 -1.46
N LYS A 151 -4.41 -13.41 -2.63
CA LYS A 151 -3.17 -14.06 -3.08
C LYS A 151 -2.00 -13.81 -2.13
N ALA A 152 -1.81 -12.57 -1.68
CA ALA A 152 -0.78 -12.24 -0.70
C ALA A 152 -1.03 -12.94 0.65
N LEU A 153 -2.27 -12.91 1.14
CA LEU A 153 -2.67 -13.57 2.40
C LEU A 153 -2.56 -15.09 2.32
N PHE A 154 -2.97 -15.68 1.20
CA PHE A 154 -2.87 -17.13 0.96
C PHE A 154 -1.41 -17.60 1.07
N ARG A 155 -0.47 -16.78 0.64
CA ARG A 155 0.97 -17.00 0.75
C ARG A 155 1.55 -16.69 2.13
N GLY A 156 0.70 -16.27 3.08
CA GLY A 156 1.08 -16.03 4.47
C GLY A 156 1.71 -14.66 4.71
N ALA A 157 1.35 -13.63 3.94
CA ALA A 157 1.82 -12.28 4.19
C ALA A 157 1.36 -11.77 5.55
N ASP A 158 2.31 -11.24 6.33
CA ASP A 158 2.10 -10.56 7.62
C ASP A 158 2.32 -9.04 7.47
N ILE A 159 3.06 -8.63 6.44
CA ILE A 159 3.26 -7.23 6.05
C ILE A 159 2.67 -7.03 4.65
N LEU A 160 1.65 -6.18 4.52
CA LEU A 160 1.04 -5.85 3.24
C LEU A 160 1.36 -4.42 2.84
N ILE A 161 1.79 -4.25 1.59
CA ILE A 161 2.03 -2.95 0.97
C ILE A 161 1.00 -2.78 -0.15
N LEU A 162 0.24 -1.69 -0.14
CA LEU A 162 -0.73 -1.36 -1.17
C LEU A 162 -0.35 -0.04 -1.82
N ASP A 163 -0.13 -0.05 -3.13
CA ASP A 163 0.25 1.14 -3.91
C ASP A 163 -1.00 1.73 -4.57
N GLU A 164 -1.42 2.92 -4.12
CA GLU A 164 -2.61 3.67 -4.59
C GLU A 164 -3.89 2.80 -4.68
N PRO A 165 -4.27 2.06 -3.61
CA PRO A 165 -5.29 1.02 -3.72
C PRO A 165 -6.69 1.54 -4.01
N THR A 166 -6.94 2.83 -3.88
CA THR A 166 -8.25 3.47 -4.06
C THR A 166 -8.35 4.33 -5.33
N ALA A 167 -7.31 4.31 -6.17
CA ALA A 167 -7.23 5.21 -7.34
C ALA A 167 -8.42 5.07 -8.30
N VAL A 168 -8.97 3.87 -8.43
CA VAL A 168 -10.02 3.52 -9.39
C VAL A 168 -11.29 2.95 -8.72
N LEU A 169 -11.37 3.00 -7.39
CA LEU A 169 -12.51 2.49 -6.62
C LEU A 169 -13.58 3.57 -6.42
N THR A 170 -14.83 3.14 -6.41
CA THR A 170 -15.95 3.98 -5.95
C THR A 170 -15.85 4.23 -4.44
N PRO A 171 -16.52 5.25 -3.90
CA PRO A 171 -16.56 5.49 -2.46
C PRO A 171 -17.07 4.30 -1.62
N GLN A 172 -18.01 3.53 -2.17
CA GLN A 172 -18.57 2.33 -1.52
C GLN A 172 -17.55 1.20 -1.48
N GLU A 173 -16.81 0.97 -2.57
CA GLU A 173 -15.74 -0.02 -2.64
C GLU A 173 -14.56 0.36 -1.74
N THR A 174 -14.20 1.65 -1.69
CA THR A 174 -13.18 2.17 -0.77
C THR A 174 -13.56 1.88 0.69
N LYS A 175 -14.81 2.11 1.09
CA LYS A 175 -15.29 1.78 2.45
C LYS A 175 -15.20 0.27 2.75
N LYS A 176 -15.51 -0.59 1.77
CA LYS A 176 -15.37 -2.05 1.92
C LYS A 176 -13.89 -2.43 2.11
N LEU A 177 -13.01 -1.90 1.26
CA LEU A 177 -11.57 -2.14 1.38
C LEU A 177 -11.05 -1.70 2.75
N PHE A 178 -11.40 -0.50 3.22
CA PHE A 178 -10.97 0.01 4.53
C PHE A 178 -11.42 -0.88 5.69
N LYS A 179 -12.64 -1.43 5.61
CA LYS A 179 -13.13 -2.39 6.61
C LYS A 179 -12.26 -3.66 6.64
N VAL A 180 -11.86 -4.15 5.48
CA VAL A 180 -10.98 -5.31 5.38
C VAL A 180 -9.59 -5.00 5.94
N LEU A 181 -8.98 -3.88 5.57
CA LEU A 181 -7.66 -3.49 6.05
C LEU A 181 -7.63 -3.31 7.58
N ARG A 182 -8.70 -2.76 8.18
CA ARG A 182 -8.82 -2.70 9.64
C ARG A 182 -8.88 -4.08 10.28
N ARG A 183 -9.64 -5.04 9.71
CA ARG A 183 -9.66 -6.43 10.20
C ARG A 183 -8.28 -7.08 10.14
N MET A 184 -7.51 -6.80 9.08
CA MET A 184 -6.14 -7.31 8.96
C MET A 184 -5.22 -6.71 10.02
N ARG A 185 -5.35 -5.40 10.29
CA ARG A 185 -4.64 -4.73 11.40
C ARG A 185 -5.00 -5.35 12.74
N ASP A 186 -6.28 -5.55 12.99
CA ASP A 186 -6.79 -6.11 14.26
C ASP A 186 -6.34 -7.58 14.44
N ASP A 187 -6.08 -8.30 13.34
CA ASP A 187 -5.44 -9.63 13.29
C ASP A 187 -3.91 -9.58 13.44
N GLY A 188 -3.35 -8.41 13.75
CA GLY A 188 -1.92 -8.22 14.01
C GLY A 188 -1.05 -8.00 12.77
N LYS A 189 -1.62 -7.89 11.58
CA LYS A 189 -0.85 -7.62 10.35
C LYS A 189 -0.43 -6.17 10.27
N ALA A 190 0.76 -5.93 9.73
CA ALA A 190 1.22 -4.58 9.37
C ALA A 190 0.73 -4.23 7.97
N VAL A 191 0.12 -3.06 7.82
CA VAL A 191 -0.38 -2.59 6.52
C VAL A 191 0.27 -1.25 6.19
N ILE A 192 0.89 -1.15 5.02
CA ILE A 192 1.49 0.08 4.50
C ILE A 192 0.69 0.50 3.26
N ILE A 193 0.18 1.72 3.26
CA ILE A 193 -0.61 2.26 2.15
C ILE A 193 0.12 3.45 1.55
N ILE A 194 0.40 3.38 0.25
CA ILE A 194 0.89 4.53 -0.51
C ILE A 194 -0.32 5.25 -1.06
N THR A 195 -0.48 6.52 -0.74
CA THR A 195 -1.54 7.36 -1.29
C THR A 195 -1.16 8.83 -1.22
N HIS A 196 -1.85 9.66 -1.99
CA HIS A 196 -1.78 11.13 -1.91
C HIS A 196 -3.12 11.74 -1.46
N LYS A 197 -4.12 10.92 -1.12
CA LYS A 197 -5.48 11.35 -0.73
C LYS A 197 -5.56 11.54 0.78
N LEU A 198 -5.45 12.79 1.25
CA LEU A 198 -5.39 13.13 2.68
C LEU A 198 -6.60 12.63 3.49
N HIS A 199 -7.82 12.77 2.95
CA HIS A 199 -9.03 12.32 3.64
C HIS A 199 -9.07 10.80 3.86
N GLU A 200 -8.48 10.00 2.94
CA GLU A 200 -8.36 8.55 3.10
C GLU A 200 -7.36 8.21 4.20
N VAL A 201 -6.22 8.90 4.22
CA VAL A 201 -5.20 8.76 5.25
C VAL A 201 -5.78 9.02 6.63
N LEU A 202 -6.46 10.15 6.82
CA LEU A 202 -7.07 10.54 8.10
C LEU A 202 -8.19 9.59 8.54
N SER A 203 -8.89 8.96 7.59
CA SER A 203 -9.98 8.05 7.91
C SER A 203 -9.55 6.62 8.21
N LEU A 204 -8.38 6.18 7.72
CA LEU A 204 -7.99 4.77 7.78
C LEU A 204 -6.78 4.49 8.67
N SER A 205 -5.74 5.33 8.58
CA SER A 205 -4.42 5.02 9.11
C SER A 205 -4.31 5.33 10.60
N ASP A 206 -3.47 4.57 11.30
CA ASP A 206 -3.09 4.86 12.68
C ASP A 206 -1.99 5.94 12.69
N LYS A 207 -1.08 5.87 11.72
CA LYS A 207 0.02 6.84 11.54
C LYS A 207 0.23 7.22 10.10
N VAL A 208 0.86 8.35 9.91
CA VAL A 208 1.23 8.91 8.60
C VAL A 208 2.71 9.24 8.58
N ALA A 209 3.46 8.61 7.70
CA ALA A 209 4.83 8.97 7.38
C ALA A 209 4.85 9.83 6.11
N VAL A 210 5.63 10.89 6.10
CA VAL A 210 5.71 11.81 4.96
C VAL A 210 7.09 11.74 4.31
N LEU A 211 7.09 11.50 3.00
CA LEU A 211 8.27 11.63 2.13
C LEU A 211 8.16 12.89 1.26
N ARG A 212 9.24 13.63 1.17
CA ARG A 212 9.36 14.80 0.30
C ARG A 212 10.73 14.83 -0.36
N LYS A 213 10.76 14.83 -1.71
CA LYS A 213 11.98 14.87 -2.53
C LYS A 213 13.03 13.81 -2.13
N GLY A 214 12.56 12.61 -1.85
CA GLY A 214 13.41 11.48 -1.45
C GLY A 214 13.83 11.45 0.03
N GLU A 215 13.46 12.45 0.82
CA GLU A 215 13.80 12.51 2.24
C GLU A 215 12.58 12.21 3.13
N TYR A 216 12.82 11.53 4.24
CA TYR A 216 11.82 11.31 5.28
C TYR A 216 11.68 12.57 6.14
N ILE A 217 10.46 13.11 6.20
CA ILE A 217 10.14 14.34 6.92
C ILE A 217 9.73 14.05 8.36
N GLY A 218 9.03 12.94 8.58
CA GLY A 218 8.57 12.54 9.90
C GLY A 218 7.36 11.62 9.83
N THR A 219 6.99 11.05 10.98
CA THR A 219 5.76 10.28 11.19
C THR A 219 4.93 10.95 12.27
N VAL A 220 3.63 11.09 12.03
CA VAL A 220 2.65 11.65 12.97
C VAL A 220 1.52 10.66 13.23
N ASN A 221 0.92 10.71 14.43
CA ASN A 221 -0.30 9.97 14.72
C ASN A 221 -1.48 10.62 13.99
N THR A 222 -2.30 9.82 13.35
CA THR A 222 -3.44 10.35 12.57
C THR A 222 -4.44 11.07 13.46
N ALA A 223 -4.63 10.62 14.69
CA ALA A 223 -5.53 11.25 15.66
C ALA A 223 -5.07 12.65 16.13
N GLU A 224 -3.79 13.00 15.92
CA GLU A 224 -3.16 14.24 16.41
C GLU A 224 -2.82 15.23 15.28
N THR A 225 -3.24 14.91 14.04
CA THR A 225 -2.92 15.70 12.85
C THR A 225 -4.17 16.07 12.05
N ASN A 226 -4.01 16.94 11.06
CA ASN A 226 -5.07 17.34 10.14
C ASN A 226 -4.52 17.56 8.73
N GLU A 227 -5.43 17.79 7.76
CA GLU A 227 -5.07 17.94 6.35
C GLU A 227 -4.07 19.09 6.11
N ASN A 228 -4.21 20.22 6.82
CA ASN A 228 -3.31 21.37 6.66
C ASN A 228 -1.88 21.02 7.09
N GLN A 229 -1.73 20.37 8.24
CA GLN A 229 -0.42 19.94 8.75
C GLN A 229 0.24 18.93 7.82
N LEU A 230 -0.51 17.94 7.35
CA LEU A 230 0.00 16.95 6.40
C LEU A 230 0.41 17.60 5.08
N THR A 231 -0.38 18.56 4.59
CA THR A 231 -0.05 19.34 3.38
C THR A 231 1.23 20.17 3.57
N GLU A 232 1.39 20.82 4.72
CA GLU A 232 2.61 21.56 5.04
C GLU A 232 3.85 20.65 5.07
N MET A 233 3.72 19.46 5.65
CA MET A 233 4.81 18.46 5.65
C MET A 233 5.17 18.01 4.24
N MET A 234 4.16 17.77 3.37
CA MET A 234 4.37 17.33 1.99
C MET A 234 5.04 18.40 1.13
N VAL A 235 4.56 19.65 1.21
CA VAL A 235 4.99 20.75 0.34
C VAL A 235 6.19 21.49 0.93
N GLY A 236 6.30 21.54 2.27
CA GLY A 236 7.37 22.21 2.98
C GLY A 236 7.20 23.74 3.09
N LYS A 237 5.98 24.24 2.84
CA LYS A 237 5.63 25.66 2.99
C LYS A 237 4.28 25.75 3.68
N LYS A 238 4.09 26.77 4.53
CA LYS A 238 2.76 27.09 5.03
C LYS A 238 1.87 27.48 3.86
N ILE A 239 0.79 26.73 3.65
CA ILE A 239 -0.18 27.03 2.62
C ILE A 239 -1.32 27.80 3.29
N SER A 240 -1.50 29.06 2.92
CA SER A 240 -2.71 29.79 3.24
C SER A 240 -3.78 29.37 2.23
N LEU A 241 -4.79 28.65 2.68
CA LEU A 241 -5.97 28.29 1.87
C LEU A 241 -6.90 29.49 1.64
N ASN A 242 -6.62 30.66 2.25
CA ASN A 242 -7.33 31.88 1.99
C ASN A 242 -6.90 32.47 0.65
N ILE A 243 -7.51 32.02 -0.42
CA ILE A 243 -7.45 32.68 -1.72
C ILE A 243 -8.37 33.89 -1.62
N THR A 244 -7.83 35.06 -1.33
CA THR A 244 -8.53 36.34 -1.54
C THR A 244 -8.70 36.49 -3.06
N ARG A 245 -9.86 36.12 -3.58
CA ARG A 245 -10.22 36.46 -4.95
C ARG A 245 -10.61 37.93 -4.95
N SER A 246 -9.91 38.73 -5.76
CA SER A 246 -10.40 40.05 -6.10
C SER A 246 -11.76 39.91 -6.77
N GLU A 247 -12.72 40.75 -6.40
CA GLU A 247 -14.00 40.82 -7.10
C GLU A 247 -13.72 41.07 -8.60
N PRO A 248 -14.39 40.33 -9.50
CA PRO A 248 -14.16 40.53 -10.93
C PRO A 248 -14.66 41.93 -11.32
N GLU A 249 -13.76 42.80 -11.71
CA GLU A 249 -14.12 44.07 -12.37
C GLU A 249 -14.66 43.74 -13.78
N ASN A 250 -15.89 44.18 -14.07
CA ASN A 250 -16.59 44.01 -15.36
C ASN A 250 -16.94 42.51 -15.71
N SER A 251 -17.60 41.80 -14.82
CA SER A 251 -18.19 40.48 -15.14
C SER A 251 -19.32 40.63 -16.14
N VAL A 252 -19.20 39.97 -17.30
CA VAL A 252 -20.29 39.78 -18.29
C VAL A 252 -20.71 38.30 -18.23
N ASP A 253 -22.02 38.07 -18.17
CA ASP A 253 -22.58 36.73 -18.24
C ASP A 253 -22.17 36.06 -19.54
N ARG A 254 -21.42 34.98 -19.46
CA ARG A 254 -20.99 34.18 -20.62
C ARG A 254 -21.92 33.03 -20.97
N LEU A 255 -22.82 32.66 -20.06
CA LEU A 255 -23.85 31.65 -20.28
C LEU A 255 -25.11 32.05 -19.48
N VAL A 256 -26.19 32.28 -20.23
CA VAL A 256 -27.54 32.41 -19.68
C VAL A 256 -28.30 31.16 -20.10
N VAL A 257 -28.76 30.35 -19.16
CA VAL A 257 -29.58 29.15 -19.39
C VAL A 257 -31.00 29.47 -19.01
#